data_3265f0a2f206d2095eee9feeb0968d97
#
_entry.id   3265f0a2f206d2095eee9feeb0968d97
#
_cell.length_a   1.000
_cell.length_b   1.000
_cell.length_c   1.000
_cell.angle_alpha   90.00
_cell.angle_beta   90.00
_cell.angle_gamma   90.00
#
_symmetry.space_group_name_H-M   'P 1'
#
loop_
_entity.id
_entity.type
_entity.pdbx_description
1 polymer ?
#
loop_
_entity_poly.entity_id
_entity_poly.type
_entity_poly.pdbx_seq_one_letter_code
_entity_poly.pdbx_strand_id
1 'polypeptide(L)'
;VGMMRLLYDEFVEAIENTSEDNIKREVSIVTGRLAANLMRDFASMVETKFKNTKVNVYPIRNDFFGETITVSGLLTGKDILEQLSVHKGKLGDRVLIPANTLRSGEDVFLDDMKLKELSNGLNVRIQVPRNTGESLLYNILFENDDKLEDNGNFVYITAYPEIGGKDE
;
A
#
# COMPACT_ATOMS: atom_id res chain seq x y z
N VAL A 1 15.94 13.23 -0.92
CA VAL A 1 17.14 12.43 -0.75
C VAL A 1 17.11 11.74 0.60
N GLY A 2 16.97 12.50 1.69
CA GLY A 2 17.07 11.96 3.05
C GLY A 2 16.02 10.92 3.37
N MET A 3 14.76 11.17 3.09
CA MET A 3 13.65 10.26 3.44
C MET A 3 13.68 8.99 2.61
N MET A 4 13.94 9.07 1.32
CA MET A 4 14.02 7.89 0.46
C MET A 4 15.25 7.05 0.80
N ARG A 5 16.37 7.68 1.13
CA ARG A 5 17.58 6.97 1.53
C ARG A 5 17.36 6.24 2.84
N LEU A 6 16.73 6.90 3.81
CA LEU A 6 16.41 6.29 5.09
C LEU A 6 15.47 5.08 4.89
N LEU A 7 14.44 5.23 4.10
CA LEU A 7 13.51 4.16 3.80
C LEU A 7 14.23 2.97 3.15
N TYR A 8 15.12 3.25 2.21
CA TYR A 8 15.93 2.21 1.56
C TYR A 8 16.79 1.46 2.58
N ASP A 9 17.53 2.19 3.40
CA ASP A 9 18.42 1.59 4.39
C ASP A 9 17.64 0.75 5.40
N GLU A 10 16.50 1.25 5.87
CA GLU A 10 15.62 0.51 6.78
C GLU A 10 15.08 -0.77 6.15
N PHE A 11 14.70 -0.70 4.87
CA PHE A 11 14.15 -1.86 4.17
C PHE A 11 15.23 -2.93 3.97
N VAL A 12 16.40 -2.53 3.56
CA VAL A 12 17.53 -3.46 3.37
C VAL A 12 17.87 -4.15 4.69
N GLU A 13 17.96 -3.39 5.78
CA GLU A 13 18.22 -3.97 7.09
C GLU A 13 17.12 -4.95 7.51
N ALA A 14 15.87 -4.57 7.31
CA ALA A 14 14.72 -5.42 7.66
C ALA A 14 14.74 -6.73 6.88
N ILE A 15 14.98 -6.68 5.58
CA ILE A 15 14.98 -7.89 4.75
C ILE A 15 16.16 -8.80 5.08
N GLU A 16 17.32 -8.22 5.42
CA GLU A 16 18.48 -9.00 5.86
C GLU A 16 18.21 -9.74 7.18
N ASN A 17 17.42 -9.15 8.05
CA ASN A 17 17.10 -9.71 9.37
C ASN A 17 15.84 -10.58 9.37
N THR A 18 15.20 -10.80 8.23
CA THR A 18 14.00 -11.61 8.14
C THR A 18 14.32 -12.93 7.46
N SER A 19 13.96 -14.03 8.10
CA SER A 19 14.19 -15.36 7.54
C SER A 19 13.32 -15.60 6.32
N GLU A 20 13.88 -16.21 5.29
CA GLU A 20 13.14 -16.63 4.10
C GLU A 20 12.11 -17.71 4.45
N ASP A 21 11.09 -17.82 3.64
CA ASP A 21 10.07 -18.84 3.77
C ASP A 21 9.58 -19.26 2.37
N ASN A 22 8.67 -20.23 2.33
CA ASN A 22 8.07 -20.73 1.10
C ASN A 22 6.59 -20.38 0.99
N ILE A 23 6.12 -19.42 1.77
CA ILE A 23 4.72 -19.02 1.77
C ILE A 23 4.39 -18.34 0.44
N LYS A 24 3.30 -18.78 -0.18
CA LYS A 24 2.83 -18.20 -1.42
C LYS A 24 2.09 -16.89 -1.13
N ARG A 25 2.53 -15.81 -1.74
CA ARG A 25 1.91 -14.48 -1.61
C ARG A 25 1.92 -13.77 -2.95
N GLU A 26 0.91 -12.96 -3.15
CA GLU A 26 0.94 -11.94 -4.19
C GLU A 26 0.40 -10.64 -3.59
N VAL A 27 1.16 -9.56 -3.70
CA VAL A 27 0.86 -8.27 -3.07
C VAL A 27 1.07 -7.17 -4.09
N SER A 28 0.21 -6.17 -4.06
CA SER A 28 0.33 -5.00 -4.93
C SER A 28 0.65 -3.76 -4.10
N ILE A 29 1.59 -2.95 -4.60
CA ILE A 29 1.99 -1.70 -3.95
C ILE A 29 1.55 -0.54 -4.83
N VAL A 30 0.79 0.38 -4.26
CA VAL A 30 0.45 1.66 -4.89
C VAL A 30 1.51 2.69 -4.53
N THR A 31 1.93 3.47 -5.49
CA THR A 31 2.92 4.52 -5.29
C THR A 31 2.67 5.68 -6.24
N GLY A 32 3.13 6.87 -5.87
CA GLY A 32 3.30 7.94 -6.83
C GLY A 32 4.46 7.63 -7.76
N ARG A 33 4.53 8.32 -8.89
CA ARG A 33 5.56 8.04 -9.90
C ARG A 33 6.97 8.32 -9.40
N LEU A 34 7.14 9.29 -8.49
CA LEU A 34 8.45 9.65 -7.97
C LEU A 34 9.15 8.48 -7.26
N ALA A 35 8.40 7.71 -6.49
CA ALA A 35 8.95 6.61 -5.71
C ALA A 35 8.84 5.24 -6.42
N ALA A 36 8.34 5.20 -7.64
CA ALA A 36 8.04 3.94 -8.33
C ALA A 36 9.27 3.04 -8.49
N ASN A 37 10.41 3.61 -8.87
CA ASN A 37 11.63 2.82 -9.06
C ASN A 37 12.14 2.26 -7.73
N LEU A 38 12.03 3.03 -6.64
CA LEU A 38 12.38 2.55 -5.32
C LEU A 38 11.50 1.37 -4.91
N MET A 39 10.19 1.46 -5.17
CA MET A 39 9.27 0.36 -4.87
C MET A 39 9.57 -0.87 -5.71
N ARG A 40 9.97 -0.70 -6.97
CA ARG A 40 10.40 -1.81 -7.82
C ARG A 40 11.66 -2.48 -7.30
N ASP A 41 12.60 -1.70 -6.76
CA ASP A 41 13.81 -2.26 -6.14
C ASP A 41 13.43 -3.11 -4.91
N PHE A 42 12.53 -2.63 -4.09
CA PHE A 42 12.05 -3.39 -2.94
C PHE A 42 11.33 -4.68 -3.37
N ALA A 43 10.47 -4.58 -4.39
CA ALA A 43 9.80 -5.75 -4.94
C ALA A 43 10.80 -6.81 -5.40
N SER A 44 11.85 -6.40 -6.10
CA SER A 44 12.90 -7.28 -6.58
C SER A 44 13.65 -7.95 -5.42
N MET A 45 13.97 -7.20 -4.37
CA MET A 45 14.62 -7.75 -3.18
C MET A 45 13.75 -8.81 -2.51
N VAL A 46 12.45 -8.55 -2.37
CA VAL A 46 11.52 -9.50 -1.77
C VAL A 46 11.41 -10.76 -2.61
N GLU A 47 11.24 -10.63 -3.91
CA GLU A 47 11.07 -11.77 -4.81
C GLU A 47 12.34 -12.62 -4.90
N THR A 48 13.50 -12.00 -4.69
CA THR A 48 14.79 -12.74 -4.66
C THR A 48 14.90 -13.61 -3.41
N LYS A 49 14.48 -13.10 -2.26
CA LYS A 49 14.59 -13.84 -0.99
C LYS A 49 13.41 -14.75 -0.72
N PHE A 50 12.20 -14.30 -1.04
CA PHE A 50 10.95 -15.04 -0.79
C PHE A 50 10.44 -15.58 -2.12
N LYS A 51 10.87 -16.79 -2.47
CA LYS A 51 10.73 -17.34 -3.83
C LYS A 51 9.30 -17.51 -4.32
N ASN A 52 8.35 -17.68 -3.41
CA ASN A 52 6.94 -17.85 -3.75
C ASN A 52 6.13 -16.56 -3.57
N THR A 53 6.80 -15.44 -3.36
CA THR A 53 6.16 -14.13 -3.22
C THR A 53 6.30 -13.33 -4.51
N LYS A 54 5.19 -12.76 -4.97
CA LYS A 54 5.16 -11.85 -6.11
C LYS A 54 4.71 -10.48 -5.63
N VAL A 55 5.42 -9.43 -6.03
CA VAL A 55 5.11 -8.05 -5.66
C VAL A 55 4.90 -7.22 -6.93
N ASN A 56 3.69 -6.74 -7.12
CA ASN A 56 3.34 -5.86 -8.22
C ASN A 56 3.47 -4.41 -7.76
N VAL A 57 3.98 -3.53 -8.61
CA VAL A 57 4.09 -2.11 -8.30
C VAL A 57 3.24 -1.32 -9.30
N TYR A 58 2.33 -0.53 -8.78
CA TYR A 58 1.42 0.29 -9.58
C TYR A 58 1.66 1.76 -9.32
N PRO A 59 2.43 2.45 -10.18
CA PRO A 59 2.51 3.91 -10.13
C PRO A 59 1.18 4.49 -10.55
N ILE A 60 0.67 5.43 -9.77
CA ILE A 60 -0.62 6.06 -10.04
C ILE A 60 -0.38 7.46 -10.58
N ARG A 61 -1.00 7.76 -11.73
CA ARG A 61 -0.98 9.10 -12.31
C ARG A 61 -1.91 10.00 -11.49
N ASN A 62 -1.44 11.17 -11.15
CA ASN A 62 -2.27 12.13 -10.42
C ASN A 62 -3.13 12.92 -11.42
N ASP A 63 -4.36 12.52 -11.59
CA ASP A 63 -5.30 13.21 -12.47
C ASP A 63 -6.00 14.36 -11.74
N PHE A 64 -6.15 14.26 -10.42
CA PHE A 64 -6.83 15.26 -9.62
C PHE A 64 -6.05 16.58 -9.57
N PHE A 65 -4.76 16.53 -9.22
CA PHE A 65 -3.91 17.72 -9.14
C PHE A 65 -3.10 17.97 -10.42
N GLY A 66 -3.04 17.01 -11.33
CA GLY A 66 -2.29 17.11 -12.58
C GLY A 66 -1.14 16.11 -12.67
N GLU A 67 -0.81 15.70 -13.90
CA GLU A 67 0.17 14.64 -14.15
C GLU A 67 1.59 15.00 -13.72
N THR A 68 1.90 16.30 -13.59
CA THR A 68 3.22 16.73 -13.14
C THR A 68 3.43 16.52 -11.66
N ILE A 69 2.37 16.24 -10.90
CA ILE A 69 2.45 15.92 -9.46
C ILE A 69 2.75 14.43 -9.34
N THR A 70 3.92 14.11 -8.80
CA THR A 70 4.41 12.72 -8.78
C THR A 70 4.60 12.13 -7.38
N VAL A 71 4.35 12.93 -6.34
CA VAL A 71 4.49 12.47 -4.95
C VAL A 71 3.27 11.69 -4.51
N SER A 72 3.50 10.61 -3.74
CA SER A 72 2.42 9.76 -3.24
C SER A 72 1.46 10.51 -2.30
N GLY A 73 1.96 11.48 -1.55
CA GLY A 73 1.15 12.23 -0.57
C GLY A 73 0.01 13.06 -1.15
N LEU A 74 -0.03 13.25 -2.47
CA LEU A 74 -1.10 13.98 -3.15
C LEU A 74 -1.99 13.10 -4.01
N LEU A 75 -1.85 11.77 -3.92
CA LEU A 75 -2.74 10.84 -4.60
C LEU A 75 -4.13 10.86 -3.93
N THR A 76 -5.17 10.72 -4.75
CA THR A 76 -6.55 10.65 -4.26
C THR A 76 -7.08 9.21 -4.36
N GLY A 77 -8.10 8.92 -3.57
CA GLY A 77 -8.75 7.62 -3.62
C GLY A 77 -9.37 7.35 -4.98
N LYS A 78 -9.96 8.36 -5.60
CA LYS A 78 -10.56 8.23 -6.93
C LYS A 78 -9.53 7.84 -7.99
N ASP A 79 -8.38 8.48 -8.01
CA ASP A 79 -7.32 8.16 -8.97
C ASP A 79 -6.82 6.74 -8.79
N ILE A 80 -6.64 6.32 -7.55
CA ILE A 80 -6.23 4.94 -7.24
C ILE A 80 -7.30 3.96 -7.70
N LEU A 81 -8.56 4.19 -7.36
CA LEU A 81 -9.66 3.30 -7.72
C LEU A 81 -9.81 3.15 -9.23
N GLU A 82 -9.82 4.27 -9.96
CA GLU A 82 -10.00 4.24 -11.40
C GLU A 82 -8.86 3.48 -12.09
N GLN A 83 -7.62 3.75 -11.68
CA GLN A 83 -6.46 3.17 -12.35
C GLN A 83 -6.23 1.71 -11.96
N LEU A 84 -6.56 1.31 -10.73
CA LEU A 84 -6.46 -0.09 -10.33
C LEU A 84 -7.66 -0.94 -10.75
N SER A 85 -8.80 -0.33 -11.08
CA SER A 85 -9.99 -1.09 -11.45
C SER A 85 -9.79 -1.99 -12.68
N VAL A 86 -8.90 -1.58 -13.59
CA VAL A 86 -8.56 -2.40 -14.76
C VAL A 86 -7.79 -3.67 -14.38
N HIS A 87 -7.25 -3.72 -13.17
CA HIS A 87 -6.52 -4.87 -12.63
C HIS A 87 -7.33 -5.63 -11.56
N LYS A 88 -8.60 -5.29 -11.38
CA LYS A 88 -9.46 -5.93 -10.38
C LYS A 88 -9.47 -7.44 -10.59
N GLY A 89 -9.30 -8.19 -9.50
CA GLY A 89 -9.16 -9.64 -9.55
C GLY A 89 -7.73 -10.13 -9.79
N LYS A 90 -6.79 -9.23 -10.07
CA LYS A 90 -5.38 -9.55 -10.30
C LYS A 90 -4.44 -8.84 -9.34
N LEU A 91 -4.99 -8.26 -8.28
CA LEU A 91 -4.20 -7.47 -7.33
C LEU A 91 -3.53 -8.33 -6.26
N GLY A 92 -3.90 -9.61 -6.17
CA GLY A 92 -3.33 -10.52 -5.19
C GLY A 92 -4.06 -10.48 -3.87
N ASP A 93 -3.33 -10.79 -2.79
CA ASP A 93 -3.92 -10.97 -1.46
C ASP A 93 -4.31 -9.64 -0.81
N ARG A 94 -3.56 -8.61 -1.12
CA ARG A 94 -3.77 -7.27 -0.54
C ARG A 94 -3.09 -6.20 -1.36
N VAL A 95 -3.55 -4.98 -1.17
CA VAL A 95 -2.96 -3.78 -1.78
C VAL A 95 -2.39 -2.90 -0.66
N LEU A 96 -1.16 -2.45 -0.82
CA LEU A 96 -0.50 -1.56 0.12
C LEU A 96 -0.57 -0.12 -0.39
N ILE A 97 -1.03 0.77 0.47
CA ILE A 97 -1.19 2.19 0.19
C ILE A 97 -0.23 2.98 1.09
N PRO A 98 0.54 3.94 0.57
CA PRO A 98 1.41 4.75 1.42
C PRO A 98 0.62 5.54 2.47
N ALA A 99 1.10 5.56 3.70
CA ALA A 99 0.40 6.22 4.81
C ALA A 99 0.13 7.69 4.54
N ASN A 100 1.03 8.37 3.84
CA ASN A 100 0.90 9.80 3.57
C ASN A 100 -0.16 10.15 2.53
N THR A 101 -0.82 9.17 1.91
CA THR A 101 -1.97 9.44 1.03
C THR A 101 -3.25 9.72 1.82
N LEU A 102 -3.28 9.33 3.08
CA LEU A 102 -4.43 9.57 3.95
C LEU A 102 -4.25 10.86 4.75
N ARG A 103 -5.36 11.49 5.12
CA ARG A 103 -5.32 12.61 6.05
C ARG A 103 -4.78 12.12 7.38
N SER A 104 -4.04 12.99 8.06
CA SER A 104 -3.40 12.66 9.33
C SER A 104 -4.41 12.11 10.33
N GLY A 105 -4.14 10.92 10.85
CA GLY A 105 -4.99 10.27 11.86
C GLY A 105 -6.35 9.79 11.37
N GLU A 106 -6.59 9.77 10.04
CA GLU A 106 -7.88 9.37 9.49
C GLU A 106 -7.71 8.28 8.43
N ASP A 107 -8.79 7.58 8.13
CA ASP A 107 -8.87 6.58 7.08
C ASP A 107 -9.44 7.15 5.77
N VAL A 108 -9.18 8.42 5.51
CA VAL A 108 -9.80 9.19 4.43
C VAL A 108 -8.73 9.79 3.54
N PHE A 109 -8.88 9.65 2.23
CA PHE A 109 -8.05 10.30 1.23
C PHE A 109 -8.38 11.79 1.10
N LEU A 110 -7.55 12.52 0.37
CA LEU A 110 -7.72 13.96 0.17
C LEU A 110 -9.04 14.34 -0.50
N ASP A 111 -9.62 13.44 -1.28
CA ASP A 111 -10.89 13.65 -1.99
C ASP A 111 -12.09 13.10 -1.22
N ASP A 112 -11.96 12.92 0.09
CA ASP A 112 -12.99 12.43 1.00
C ASP A 112 -13.38 10.96 0.80
N MET A 113 -12.78 10.25 -0.14
CA MET A 113 -12.99 8.80 -0.24
C MET A 113 -12.41 8.12 0.99
N LYS A 114 -13.17 7.19 1.56
CA LYS A 114 -12.71 6.39 2.69
C LYS A 114 -11.93 5.17 2.20
N LEU A 115 -10.98 4.73 3.01
CA LEU A 115 -10.21 3.53 2.72
C LEU A 115 -11.13 2.33 2.48
N LYS A 116 -12.20 2.22 3.26
CA LYS A 116 -13.21 1.16 3.11
C LYS A 116 -13.89 1.19 1.73
N GLU A 117 -14.18 2.37 1.22
CA GLU A 117 -14.78 2.52 -0.10
C GLU A 117 -13.83 2.01 -1.20
N LEU A 118 -12.54 2.32 -1.08
CA LEU A 118 -11.54 1.82 -2.02
C LEU A 118 -11.44 0.29 -1.95
N SER A 119 -11.41 -0.27 -0.74
CA SER A 119 -11.38 -1.72 -0.55
C SER A 119 -12.59 -2.40 -1.18
N ASN A 120 -13.79 -1.85 -0.96
CA ASN A 120 -15.01 -2.37 -1.58
C ASN A 120 -14.96 -2.27 -3.11
N GLY A 121 -14.52 -1.13 -3.62
CA GLY A 121 -14.47 -0.89 -5.07
C GLY A 121 -13.50 -1.83 -5.79
N LEU A 122 -12.39 -2.16 -5.16
CA LEU A 122 -11.38 -3.07 -5.73
C LEU A 122 -11.60 -4.53 -5.30
N ASN A 123 -12.48 -4.77 -4.35
CA ASN A 123 -12.74 -6.08 -3.78
C ASN A 123 -11.46 -6.77 -3.30
N VAL A 124 -10.65 -6.04 -2.55
CA VAL A 124 -9.36 -6.52 -2.04
C VAL A 124 -9.07 -5.89 -0.68
N ARG A 125 -8.36 -6.64 0.17
CA ARG A 125 -7.84 -6.12 1.43
C ARG A 125 -6.84 -5.01 1.15
N ILE A 126 -6.92 -3.92 1.91
CA ILE A 126 -5.98 -2.81 1.82
C ILE A 126 -5.28 -2.66 3.17
N GLN A 127 -3.97 -2.57 3.13
CA GLN A 127 -3.15 -2.29 4.31
C GLN A 127 -2.35 -1.02 4.06
N VAL A 128 -2.15 -0.24 5.11
CA VAL A 128 -1.43 1.02 5.05
C VAL A 128 -0.21 0.90 5.95
N PRO A 129 0.95 0.53 5.40
CA PRO A 129 2.17 0.45 6.20
C PRO A 129 2.58 1.84 6.70
N ARG A 130 3.20 1.87 7.87
CA ARG A 130 3.84 3.08 8.36
C ARG A 130 5.00 3.43 7.44
N ASN A 131 5.45 4.66 7.52
CA ASN A 131 6.46 5.19 6.61
C ASN A 131 7.88 4.79 7.03
N THR A 132 8.08 3.48 7.25
CA THR A 132 9.37 2.88 7.58
C THR A 132 9.60 1.65 6.70
N GLY A 133 10.87 1.33 6.45
CA GLY A 133 11.22 0.14 5.67
C GLY A 133 10.77 -1.15 6.34
N GLU A 134 10.85 -1.20 7.67
CA GLU A 134 10.42 -2.36 8.45
C GLU A 134 8.92 -2.59 8.33
N SER A 135 8.12 -1.54 8.47
CA SER A 135 6.66 -1.65 8.34
C SER A 135 6.26 -2.04 6.92
N LEU A 136 6.91 -1.46 5.92
CA LEU A 136 6.63 -1.81 4.52
C LEU A 136 6.90 -3.29 4.28
N LEU A 137 8.06 -3.80 4.69
CA LEU A 137 8.38 -5.22 4.52
C LEU A 137 7.39 -6.11 5.25
N TYR A 138 7.05 -5.77 6.50
CA TYR A 138 6.09 -6.54 7.29
C TYR A 138 4.74 -6.65 6.57
N ASN A 139 4.25 -5.53 6.01
CA ASN A 139 2.98 -5.52 5.30
C ASN A 139 3.03 -6.24 3.94
N ILE A 140 4.20 -6.30 3.31
CA ILE A 140 4.39 -7.14 2.12
C ILE A 140 4.26 -8.62 2.49
N LEU A 141 4.85 -9.02 3.61
CA LEU A 141 4.93 -10.42 3.97
C LEU A 141 3.71 -10.93 4.74
N PHE A 142 3.05 -10.08 5.53
CA PHE A 142 2.01 -10.53 6.46
C PHE A 142 0.78 -9.64 6.42
N GLU A 143 -0.34 -10.23 6.81
CA GLU A 143 -1.55 -9.46 7.10
C GLU A 143 -1.32 -8.66 8.38
N ASN A 144 -1.78 -7.42 8.37
CA ASN A 144 -1.56 -6.50 9.47
C ASN A 144 -2.82 -5.70 9.75
N ASP A 145 -3.28 -5.72 10.99
CA ASP A 145 -4.45 -4.99 11.47
C ASP A 145 -4.08 -3.89 12.47
N ASP A 146 -2.89 -3.34 12.35
CA ASP A 146 -2.43 -2.27 13.22
C ASP A 146 -3.42 -1.09 13.21
N LYS A 147 -3.42 -0.37 14.33
CA LYS A 147 -4.21 0.84 14.50
C LYS A 147 -3.29 2.04 14.59
N LEU A 148 -3.76 3.15 14.07
CA LEU A 148 -3.14 4.44 14.28
C LEU A 148 -3.95 5.17 15.34
N GLU A 149 -3.31 5.75 16.32
CA GLU A 149 -3.95 6.60 17.33
C GLU A 149 -3.59 8.05 17.08
N ASP A 150 -4.60 8.90 17.02
CA ASP A 150 -4.41 10.34 16.87
C ASP A 150 -5.48 11.04 17.71
N ASN A 151 -5.03 11.91 18.62
CA ASN A 151 -5.90 12.70 19.50
C ASN A 151 -6.94 11.85 20.24
N GLY A 152 -6.57 10.63 20.65
CA GLY A 152 -7.46 9.74 21.38
C GLY A 152 -8.41 8.91 20.52
N ASN A 153 -8.36 9.07 19.20
CA ASN A 153 -9.15 8.28 18.28
C ASN A 153 -8.29 7.18 17.66
N PHE A 154 -8.92 6.07 17.34
CA PHE A 154 -8.24 4.95 16.69
C PHE A 154 -8.70 4.83 15.25
N VAL A 155 -7.75 4.78 14.33
CA VAL A 155 -8.00 4.52 12.92
C VAL A 155 -7.31 3.23 12.54
N TYR A 156 -8.08 2.29 12.01
CA TYR A 156 -7.49 1.07 11.46
C TYR A 156 -6.85 1.40 10.12
N ILE A 157 -5.57 1.08 10.01
CA ILE A 157 -4.84 1.23 8.75
C ILE A 157 -4.96 0.00 7.88
N THR A 158 -6.11 -0.66 8.00
CA THR A 158 -6.48 -1.84 7.21
C THR A 158 -7.97 -1.74 6.89
N ALA A 159 -8.32 -2.05 5.66
CA ALA A 159 -9.71 -2.15 5.24
C ALA A 159 -9.94 -3.48 4.54
N TYR A 160 -11.14 -4.01 4.70
CA TYR A 160 -11.57 -5.26 4.08
C TYR A 160 -12.77 -4.97 3.20
N PRO A 161 -12.89 -5.65 2.05
CA PRO A 161 -14.09 -5.52 1.25
C PRO A 161 -15.29 -6.13 2.00
N GLU A 162 -16.46 -5.58 1.79
CA GLU A 162 -17.68 -6.15 2.35
C GLU A 162 -17.95 -7.50 1.68
N ILE A 163 -18.29 -8.47 2.51
CA ILE A 163 -18.72 -9.76 2.02
C ILE A 163 -20.08 -9.55 1.35
N GLY A 164 -20.15 -9.85 0.10
CA GLY A 164 -21.29 -9.66 -0.76
C GLY A 164 -22.57 -10.12 -0.11
N GLY A 165 -23.32 -9.31 -0.01
CA GLY A 165 -24.18 -9.51 0.58
C GLY A 165 -25.56 -9.78 0.83
N LYS A 166 -25.59 -9.80 0.93
CA LYS A 166 -26.33 -9.95 1.16
C LYS A 166 -27.40 -9.73 1.46
N ASP A 167 -27.72 -9.65 1.48
CA ASP A 167 -28.47 -9.49 1.65
C ASP A 167 -29.39 -9.51 2.00
N GLU A 168 -29.64 -9.43 2.12
CA GLU A 168 -30.26 -9.30 2.49
C GLU A 168 -30.92 -9.06 2.35
#